data_ad1f81f8f20d78671c8b9ece33bd2edd
#
_entry.id   ad1f81f8f20d78671c8b9ece33bd2edd
#
_cell.length_a   1.000
_cell.length_b   1.000
_cell.length_c   1.000
_cell.angle_alpha   90.00
_cell.angle_beta   90.00
_cell.angle_gamma   90.00
#
_symmetry.space_group_name_H-M   'P 1'
#
loop_
_entity.id
_entity.type
_entity.pdbx_description
1 polymer ?
#
loop_
_entity_poly.entity_id
_entity_poly.type
_entity_poly.pdbx_seq_one_letter_code
_entity_poly.pdbx_strand_id
1 'polypeptide(L)'
;YTYPFWWESFRPYLYQNCTPEKKTYDLIIIGSGYTGISSAIEACSQNLKTLLIDQSALGEGASTRSAGMVSGGLNLGKKINLFQEYGNQIATDFIRESIDSYRFLEDQINGHHNDVKYQKTGRLVLAHSKKKVEALKKKTELLNSLTNLKLEFLKDVNHEISNDYYKGGMLVHDAASIHPSLFYKFLLNKALRCKLDIF
;
A
#
# COMPACT_ATOMS: atom_id res chain seq x y z
N TYR A 1 -2.35 5.98 26.36
CA TYR A 1 -1.95 6.22 24.96
C TYR A 1 -0.85 5.23 24.62
N THR A 2 -1.10 4.30 23.67
CA THR A 2 -0.07 3.43 23.11
C THR A 2 0.68 4.22 22.03
N TYR A 3 1.97 4.40 22.24
CA TYR A 3 2.86 5.05 21.29
C TYR A 3 3.18 4.05 20.16
N PRO A 4 2.87 4.34 18.87
CA PRO A 4 3.17 3.42 17.77
C PRO A 4 4.68 3.22 17.62
N PHE A 5 5.12 1.97 17.46
CA PHE A 5 6.53 1.61 17.25
C PHE A 5 7.18 2.41 16.11
N TRP A 6 6.47 2.58 15.01
CA TRP A 6 6.97 3.30 13.84
C TRP A 6 7.34 4.76 14.10
N TRP A 7 6.76 5.39 15.14
CA TRP A 7 7.02 6.78 15.48
C TRP A 7 8.36 7.00 16.21
N GLU A 8 9.07 5.94 16.57
CA GLU A 8 10.47 6.05 17.00
C GLU A 8 11.37 6.58 15.89
N SER A 9 11.06 6.27 14.62
CA SER A 9 11.83 6.70 13.45
C SER A 9 11.33 8.00 12.82
N PHE A 10 10.06 8.33 12.96
CA PHE A 10 9.47 9.59 12.51
C PHE A 10 8.20 9.88 13.30
N ARG A 11 8.21 10.98 14.04
CA ARG A 11 7.08 11.46 14.84
C ARG A 11 6.20 12.40 14.05
N PRO A 12 4.87 12.30 14.21
CA PRO A 12 3.97 13.34 13.73
C PRO A 12 4.31 14.71 14.33
N TYR A 13 4.14 15.75 13.56
CA TYR A 13 4.36 17.11 14.00
C TYR A 13 3.38 18.09 13.37
N LEU A 14 3.02 19.15 14.12
CA LEU A 14 2.22 20.24 13.59
C LEU A 14 3.03 21.03 12.59
N TYR A 15 2.43 21.26 11.44
CA TYR A 15 3.05 22.06 10.38
C TYR A 15 1.98 22.89 9.67
N GLN A 16 2.26 24.17 9.55
CA GLN A 16 1.41 25.12 8.85
C GLN A 16 2.31 26.16 8.20
N ASN A 17 2.13 26.43 6.92
CA ASN A 17 2.91 27.42 6.18
C ASN A 17 2.05 28.51 5.54
N CYS A 18 0.75 28.50 5.74
CA CYS A 18 -0.17 29.48 5.17
C CYS A 18 -1.36 29.80 6.07
N THR A 19 -2.02 30.89 5.75
CA THR A 19 -3.38 31.26 6.21
C THR A 19 -4.28 31.30 4.99
N PRO A 20 -5.20 30.34 4.82
CA PRO A 20 -5.91 30.15 3.54
C PRO A 20 -6.97 31.21 3.24
N GLU A 21 -7.43 31.98 4.23
CA GLU A 21 -8.64 32.84 4.14
C GLU A 21 -8.58 33.93 3.04
N LYS A 22 -7.40 34.27 2.57
CA LYS A 22 -7.21 35.32 1.54
C LYS A 22 -6.64 34.79 0.23
N LYS A 23 -6.62 33.46 0.02
CA LYS A 23 -6.04 32.83 -1.15
C LYS A 23 -7.09 32.06 -1.94
N THR A 24 -6.92 32.01 -3.24
CA THR A 24 -7.68 31.11 -4.13
C THR A 24 -6.79 29.94 -4.51
N TYR A 25 -7.38 28.76 -4.63
CA TYR A 25 -6.69 27.50 -4.96
C TYR A 25 -7.40 26.81 -6.13
N ASP A 26 -6.61 26.12 -6.95
CA ASP A 26 -7.12 25.26 -8.02
C ASP A 26 -7.60 23.93 -7.42
N LEU A 27 -6.96 23.47 -6.34
CA LEU A 27 -7.27 22.21 -5.68
C LEU A 27 -7.13 22.35 -4.15
N ILE A 28 -8.11 21.83 -3.43
CA ILE A 28 -8.06 21.65 -1.98
C ILE A 28 -8.12 20.16 -1.66
N ILE A 29 -7.14 19.66 -0.90
CA ILE A 29 -7.02 18.28 -0.48
C ILE A 29 -7.25 18.22 1.02
N ILE A 30 -8.17 17.35 1.46
CA ILE A 30 -8.50 17.16 2.87
C ILE A 30 -7.90 15.84 3.35
N GLY A 31 -6.98 15.93 4.31
CA GLY A 31 -6.25 14.81 4.90
C GLY A 31 -4.86 14.62 4.29
N SER A 32 -3.85 14.61 5.16
CA SER A 32 -2.43 14.45 4.81
C SER A 32 -1.93 13.01 4.86
N GLY A 33 -2.83 12.01 4.76
CA GLY A 33 -2.44 10.59 4.64
C GLY A 33 -1.73 10.30 3.30
N TYR A 34 -1.37 9.04 3.05
CA TYR A 34 -0.71 8.65 1.79
C TYR A 34 -1.43 9.16 0.55
N THR A 35 -2.75 9.02 0.50
CA THR A 35 -3.56 9.48 -0.64
C THR A 35 -3.46 10.99 -0.83
N GLY A 36 -3.66 11.76 0.25
CA GLY A 36 -3.63 13.22 0.16
C GLY A 36 -2.25 13.77 -0.22
N ILE A 37 -1.17 13.22 0.37
CA ILE A 37 0.18 13.63 0.02
C ILE A 37 0.52 13.25 -1.43
N SER A 38 0.15 12.05 -1.88
CA SER A 38 0.38 11.62 -3.26
C SER A 38 -0.40 12.49 -4.25
N SER A 39 -1.66 12.83 -3.93
CA SER A 39 -2.46 13.76 -4.73
C SER A 39 -1.84 15.16 -4.78
N ALA A 40 -1.29 15.64 -3.66
CA ALA A 40 -0.63 16.94 -3.60
C ALA A 40 0.66 16.96 -4.46
N ILE A 41 1.47 15.91 -4.42
CA ILE A 41 2.65 15.76 -5.27
C ILE A 41 2.26 15.81 -6.76
N GLU A 42 1.22 15.07 -7.15
CA GLU A 42 0.74 15.05 -8.53
C GLU A 42 0.17 16.41 -8.95
N ALA A 43 -0.67 17.03 -8.13
CA ALA A 43 -1.21 18.36 -8.41
C ALA A 43 -0.09 19.41 -8.61
N CYS A 44 0.95 19.34 -7.77
CA CYS A 44 2.10 20.23 -7.92
C CYS A 44 2.87 19.98 -9.22
N SER A 45 2.98 18.73 -9.68
CA SER A 45 3.63 18.39 -10.95
C SER A 45 2.88 18.98 -12.16
N GLN A 46 1.57 19.21 -12.00
CA GLN A 46 0.70 19.87 -12.97
C GLN A 46 0.62 21.39 -12.79
N ASN A 47 1.45 21.97 -11.91
CA ASN A 47 1.47 23.39 -11.55
C ASN A 47 0.14 23.91 -10.98
N LEU A 48 -0.69 23.05 -10.38
CA LEU A 48 -1.90 23.47 -9.72
C LEU A 48 -1.57 24.09 -8.36
N LYS A 49 -2.18 25.26 -8.09
CA LYS A 49 -2.08 25.91 -6.78
C LYS A 49 -2.90 25.12 -5.77
N THR A 50 -2.22 24.39 -4.90
CA THR A 50 -2.82 23.38 -4.06
C THR A 50 -2.75 23.72 -2.58
N LEU A 51 -3.86 23.53 -1.86
CA LEU A 51 -3.95 23.57 -0.42
C LEU A 51 -4.18 22.16 0.13
N LEU A 52 -3.33 21.72 1.04
CA LEU A 52 -3.50 20.50 1.83
C LEU A 52 -3.93 20.87 3.26
N ILE A 53 -5.05 20.33 3.70
CA ILE A 53 -5.60 20.57 5.03
C ILE A 53 -5.64 19.27 5.83
N ASP A 54 -5.17 19.31 7.07
CA ASP A 54 -5.34 18.19 8.01
C ASP A 54 -5.86 18.71 9.35
N GLN A 55 -6.72 17.95 10.00
CA GLN A 55 -7.25 18.28 11.33
C GLN A 55 -6.26 17.99 12.46
N SER A 56 -5.19 17.25 12.16
CA SER A 56 -4.23 16.71 13.11
C SER A 56 -2.80 17.01 12.67
N ALA A 57 -1.83 16.61 13.47
CA ALA A 57 -0.43 16.65 13.10
C ALA A 57 -0.14 15.80 11.85
N LEU A 58 0.75 16.28 10.98
CA LEU A 58 1.17 15.55 9.80
C LEU A 58 1.75 14.19 10.20
N GLY A 59 1.16 13.13 9.68
CA GLY A 59 1.55 11.76 9.98
C GLY A 59 0.89 11.17 11.23
N GLU A 60 -0.07 11.81 11.86
CA GLU A 60 -0.77 11.24 13.02
C GLU A 60 -1.79 10.17 12.64
N GLY A 61 -2.25 10.15 11.40
CA GLY A 61 -3.24 9.22 10.89
C GLY A 61 -2.75 7.77 10.74
N ALA A 62 -3.58 6.93 10.13
CA ALA A 62 -3.32 5.50 9.90
C ALA A 62 -2.10 5.22 9.02
N SER A 63 -1.71 6.15 8.17
CA SER A 63 -0.60 5.97 7.21
C SER A 63 0.74 5.67 7.88
N THR A 64 1.00 6.20 9.07
CA THR A 64 2.23 5.94 9.82
C THR A 64 2.10 4.83 10.85
N ARG A 65 0.91 4.24 10.98
CA ARG A 65 0.57 3.21 12.00
C ARG A 65 0.16 1.88 11.39
N SER A 66 0.20 1.76 10.08
CA SER A 66 -0.13 0.52 9.37
C SER A 66 0.91 -0.57 9.62
N ALA A 67 0.60 -1.82 9.22
CA ALA A 67 1.53 -2.94 9.39
C ALA A 67 2.74 -2.90 8.43
N GLY A 68 2.76 -1.97 7.47
CA GLY A 68 3.85 -1.85 6.50
C GLY A 68 3.91 -2.98 5.47
N MET A 69 2.84 -3.74 5.31
CA MET A 69 2.76 -4.79 4.30
C MET A 69 2.33 -4.20 2.96
N VAL A 70 3.11 -4.47 1.92
CA VAL A 70 2.86 -4.03 0.55
C VAL A 70 2.64 -5.24 -0.34
N SER A 71 1.49 -5.33 -1.01
CA SER A 71 1.22 -6.42 -1.96
C SER A 71 0.16 -6.01 -2.97
N GLY A 72 0.38 -6.34 -4.23
CA GLY A 72 -0.61 -6.14 -5.28
C GLY A 72 -1.74 -7.19 -5.25
N GLY A 73 -2.95 -6.79 -5.58
CA GLY A 73 -4.04 -7.62 -6.06
C GLY A 73 -4.72 -8.63 -5.13
N LEU A 74 -4.15 -8.95 -3.97
CA LEU A 74 -4.51 -10.17 -3.27
C LEU A 74 -5.46 -9.99 -2.08
N ASN A 75 -5.64 -8.76 -1.61
CA ASN A 75 -6.49 -8.46 -0.47
C ASN A 75 -7.88 -7.94 -0.86
N LEU A 76 -8.15 -7.77 -2.14
CA LEU A 76 -9.46 -7.39 -2.62
C LEU A 76 -10.48 -8.46 -2.22
N GLY A 77 -11.16 -8.18 -1.14
CA GLY A 77 -12.34 -8.92 -0.74
C GLY A 77 -12.11 -10.32 -0.17
N LYS A 78 -11.64 -10.43 1.04
CA LYS A 78 -11.82 -11.70 1.78
C LYS A 78 -13.29 -12.14 1.89
N LYS A 79 -14.24 -11.22 1.66
CA LYS A 79 -15.69 -11.44 1.80
C LYS A 79 -16.48 -11.24 0.51
N ILE A 80 -15.91 -10.63 -0.53
CA ILE A 80 -16.60 -10.34 -1.79
C ILE A 80 -16.02 -11.27 -2.85
N ASN A 81 -16.85 -12.07 -3.48
CA ASN A 81 -16.46 -12.78 -4.69
C ASN A 81 -16.60 -11.78 -5.86
N LEU A 82 -15.55 -11.04 -6.13
CA LEU A 82 -15.54 -10.01 -7.18
C LEU A 82 -16.10 -10.49 -8.52
N PHE A 83 -15.76 -11.73 -8.90
CA PHE A 83 -16.22 -12.31 -10.16
C PHE A 83 -17.73 -12.58 -10.17
N GLN A 84 -18.31 -12.98 -9.05
CA GLN A 84 -19.76 -13.20 -8.94
C GLN A 84 -20.53 -11.88 -8.87
N GLU A 85 -19.97 -10.87 -8.21
CA GLU A 85 -20.66 -9.61 -7.96
C GLU A 85 -20.57 -8.64 -9.14
N TYR A 86 -19.40 -8.56 -9.77
CA TYR A 86 -19.12 -7.54 -10.81
C TYR A 86 -18.85 -8.14 -12.20
N GLY A 87 -18.84 -9.46 -12.34
CA GLY A 87 -18.49 -10.16 -13.57
C GLY A 87 -16.97 -10.17 -13.86
N ASN A 88 -16.59 -10.93 -14.89
CA ASN A 88 -15.18 -11.25 -15.15
C ASN A 88 -14.36 -10.01 -15.52
N GLN A 89 -14.89 -9.11 -16.37
CA GLN A 89 -14.15 -7.96 -16.86
C GLN A 89 -13.79 -7.01 -15.72
N ILE A 90 -14.80 -6.55 -14.98
CA ILE A 90 -14.59 -5.60 -13.87
C ILE A 90 -13.70 -6.20 -12.77
N ALA A 91 -13.93 -7.48 -12.40
CA ALA A 91 -13.10 -8.16 -11.42
C ALA A 91 -11.62 -8.25 -11.85
N THR A 92 -11.37 -8.53 -13.12
CA THR A 92 -10.01 -8.55 -13.70
C THR A 92 -9.36 -7.18 -13.66
N ASP A 93 -10.11 -6.13 -14.03
CA ASP A 93 -9.62 -4.76 -14.04
C ASP A 93 -9.26 -4.28 -12.63
N PHE A 94 -10.07 -4.58 -11.61
CA PHE A 94 -9.73 -4.33 -10.20
C PHE A 94 -8.43 -5.03 -9.77
N ILE A 95 -8.24 -6.27 -10.18
CA ILE A 95 -7.02 -7.02 -9.84
C ILE A 95 -5.80 -6.38 -10.52
N ARG A 96 -5.91 -6.01 -11.80
CA ARG A 96 -4.83 -5.35 -12.54
C ARG A 96 -4.46 -4.01 -11.92
N GLU A 97 -5.44 -3.16 -11.63
CA GLU A 97 -5.25 -1.87 -10.99
C GLU A 97 -4.52 -2.01 -9.64
N SER A 98 -4.89 -3.02 -8.86
CA SER A 98 -4.21 -3.30 -7.60
C SER A 98 -2.75 -3.76 -7.78
N ILE A 99 -2.42 -4.43 -8.88
CA ILE A 99 -1.04 -4.80 -9.22
C ILE A 99 -0.27 -3.56 -9.68
N ASP A 100 -0.89 -2.73 -10.50
CA ASP A 100 -0.27 -1.53 -11.02
C ASP A 100 -0.01 -0.51 -9.90
N SER A 101 -0.90 -0.43 -8.89
CA SER A 101 -0.67 0.36 -7.69
C SER A 101 0.55 -0.13 -6.88
N TYR A 102 0.79 -1.44 -6.82
CA TYR A 102 1.99 -2.00 -6.20
C TYR A 102 3.27 -1.60 -6.96
N ARG A 103 3.25 -1.72 -8.29
CA ARG A 103 4.36 -1.30 -9.15
C ARG A 103 4.62 0.19 -9.05
N PHE A 104 3.57 0.99 -9.06
CA PHE A 104 3.67 2.44 -8.87
C PHE A 104 4.39 2.78 -7.57
N LEU A 105 4.11 2.08 -6.47
CA LEU A 105 4.83 2.26 -5.22
C LEU A 105 6.32 1.91 -5.37
N GLU A 106 6.65 0.76 -5.99
CA GLU A 106 8.05 0.37 -6.23
C GLU A 106 8.79 1.44 -7.06
N ASP A 107 8.16 1.98 -8.09
CA ASP A 107 8.71 3.06 -8.93
C ASP A 107 8.93 4.35 -8.12
N GLN A 108 8.00 4.71 -7.24
CA GLN A 108 8.13 5.91 -6.39
C GLN A 108 9.34 5.86 -5.46
N ILE A 109 9.71 4.68 -4.98
CA ILE A 109 10.83 4.47 -4.05
C ILE A 109 12.11 3.97 -4.73
N ASN A 110 12.13 3.93 -6.05
CA ASN A 110 13.31 3.49 -6.80
C ASN A 110 14.54 4.33 -6.43
N GLY A 111 15.64 3.67 -6.08
CA GLY A 111 16.85 4.33 -5.53
C GLY A 111 16.76 4.72 -4.04
N HIS A 112 15.61 4.54 -3.39
CA HIS A 112 15.34 4.93 -1.99
C HIS A 112 14.92 3.77 -1.08
N HIS A 113 15.13 2.53 -1.50
CA HIS A 113 14.72 1.34 -0.74
C HIS A 113 15.24 1.34 0.71
N ASN A 114 16.50 1.75 0.91
CA ASN A 114 17.10 1.83 2.24
C ASN A 114 16.48 2.94 3.11
N ASP A 115 16.09 4.06 2.51
CA ASP A 115 15.52 5.20 3.23
C ASP A 115 14.17 4.84 3.86
N VAL A 116 13.40 4.00 3.18
CA VAL A 116 12.06 3.56 3.60
C VAL A 116 12.05 2.14 4.16
N LYS A 117 13.21 1.49 4.30
CA LYS A 117 13.37 0.11 4.75
C LYS A 117 12.51 -0.88 3.95
N TYR A 118 12.46 -0.70 2.64
CA TYR A 118 11.73 -1.59 1.76
C TYR A 118 12.44 -2.93 1.61
N GLN A 119 11.70 -4.03 1.75
CA GLN A 119 12.20 -5.39 1.61
C GLN A 119 11.21 -6.25 0.82
N LYS A 120 11.60 -6.70 -0.37
CA LYS A 120 10.80 -7.59 -1.22
C LYS A 120 11.00 -9.04 -0.77
N THR A 121 10.29 -9.43 0.29
CA THR A 121 10.42 -10.74 0.94
C THR A 121 9.39 -11.76 0.47
N GLY A 122 8.44 -11.33 -0.36
CA GLY A 122 7.28 -12.15 -0.72
C GLY A 122 6.26 -12.27 0.41
N ARG A 123 5.18 -13.00 0.15
CA ARG A 123 4.11 -13.29 1.12
C ARG A 123 3.66 -14.73 0.98
N LEU A 124 3.69 -15.47 2.09
CA LEU A 124 3.19 -16.82 2.16
C LEU A 124 1.75 -16.83 2.70
N VAL A 125 0.84 -17.43 1.93
CA VAL A 125 -0.56 -17.65 2.31
C VAL A 125 -0.75 -19.13 2.61
N LEU A 126 -1.05 -19.48 3.85
CA LEU A 126 -1.07 -20.86 4.33
C LEU A 126 -2.47 -21.45 4.41
N ALA A 127 -2.59 -22.75 4.17
CA ALA A 127 -3.82 -23.52 4.27
C ALA A 127 -3.69 -24.67 5.28
N HIS A 128 -4.62 -24.72 6.25
CA HIS A 128 -4.64 -25.72 7.32
C HIS A 128 -5.56 -26.91 7.05
N SER A 129 -6.24 -26.97 5.90
CA SER A 129 -7.13 -28.07 5.56
C SER A 129 -7.05 -28.39 4.07
N LYS A 130 -7.32 -29.67 3.69
CA LYS A 130 -7.34 -30.12 2.29
C LYS A 130 -8.25 -29.25 1.41
N LYS A 131 -9.45 -28.89 1.91
CA LYS A 131 -10.39 -28.01 1.20
C LYS A 131 -9.79 -26.63 0.89
N LYS A 132 -9.03 -26.04 1.85
CA LYS A 132 -8.35 -24.74 1.64
C LYS A 132 -7.15 -24.85 0.73
N VAL A 133 -6.43 -25.97 0.75
CA VAL A 133 -5.33 -26.25 -0.19
C VAL A 133 -5.83 -26.24 -1.63
N GLU A 134 -6.90 -26.99 -1.92
CA GLU A 134 -7.52 -27.02 -3.25
C GLU A 134 -8.05 -25.63 -3.67
N ALA A 135 -8.63 -24.88 -2.75
CA ALA A 135 -9.09 -23.52 -3.03
C ALA A 135 -7.91 -22.57 -3.36
N LEU A 136 -6.78 -22.68 -2.65
CA LEU A 136 -5.57 -21.89 -2.94
C LEU A 136 -4.97 -22.27 -4.29
N LYS A 137 -4.91 -23.57 -4.62
CA LYS A 137 -4.44 -24.05 -5.92
C LYS A 137 -5.23 -23.43 -7.06
N LYS A 138 -6.56 -23.57 -7.02
CA LYS A 138 -7.46 -22.97 -8.03
C LYS A 138 -7.30 -21.45 -8.13
N LYS A 139 -7.16 -20.77 -6.97
CA LYS A 139 -6.93 -19.32 -6.94
C LYS A 139 -5.60 -18.94 -7.59
N THR A 140 -4.52 -19.69 -7.32
CA THR A 140 -3.22 -19.47 -7.93
C THR A 140 -3.28 -19.61 -9.45
N GLU A 141 -3.90 -20.69 -9.93
CA GLU A 141 -4.08 -20.95 -11.37
C GLU A 141 -4.89 -19.81 -12.04
N LEU A 142 -6.02 -19.43 -11.44
CA LEU A 142 -6.87 -18.35 -11.95
C LEU A 142 -6.10 -17.02 -12.01
N LEU A 143 -5.44 -16.61 -10.94
CA LEU A 143 -4.73 -15.33 -10.91
C LEU A 143 -3.53 -15.31 -11.88
N ASN A 144 -2.80 -16.40 -12.01
CA ASN A 144 -1.73 -16.51 -13.00
C ASN A 144 -2.25 -16.45 -14.44
N SER A 145 -3.49 -16.92 -14.71
CA SER A 145 -4.09 -16.81 -16.04
C SER A 145 -4.60 -15.41 -16.39
N LEU A 146 -4.92 -14.60 -15.37
CA LEU A 146 -5.53 -13.28 -15.55
C LEU A 146 -4.54 -12.13 -15.39
N THR A 147 -3.38 -12.39 -14.80
CA THR A 147 -2.46 -11.33 -14.36
C THR A 147 -0.99 -11.74 -14.58
N ASN A 148 -0.09 -10.76 -14.48
CA ASN A 148 1.36 -10.97 -14.52
C ASN A 148 1.95 -11.17 -13.11
N LEU A 149 1.14 -11.50 -12.11
CA LEU A 149 1.64 -11.80 -10.78
C LEU A 149 2.45 -13.10 -10.80
N LYS A 150 3.54 -13.11 -10.05
CA LYS A 150 4.33 -14.33 -9.84
C LYS A 150 3.80 -15.05 -8.61
N LEU A 151 2.85 -15.96 -8.82
CA LEU A 151 2.25 -16.78 -7.78
C LEU A 151 2.69 -18.23 -7.95
N GLU A 152 3.12 -18.84 -6.86
CA GLU A 152 3.54 -20.23 -6.81
C GLU A 152 2.68 -21.01 -5.82
N PHE A 153 2.09 -22.11 -6.26
CA PHE A 153 1.39 -23.02 -5.37
C PHE A 153 2.37 -24.01 -4.72
N LEU A 154 2.44 -24.02 -3.40
CA LEU A 154 3.28 -24.91 -2.61
C LEU A 154 2.44 -26.06 -2.05
N LYS A 155 2.72 -27.26 -2.53
CA LYS A 155 2.10 -28.50 -2.01
C LYS A 155 2.67 -28.84 -0.63
N ASP A 156 3.94 -28.55 -0.40
CA ASP A 156 4.64 -28.67 0.86
C ASP A 156 5.18 -27.29 1.27
N VAL A 157 4.97 -26.92 2.51
CA VAL A 157 5.37 -25.63 3.09
C VAL A 157 6.39 -25.78 4.23
N ASN A 158 6.89 -27.00 4.49
CA ASN A 158 7.81 -27.26 5.59
C ASN A 158 9.17 -26.58 5.43
N HIS A 159 9.57 -26.27 4.18
CA HIS A 159 10.79 -25.50 3.89
C HIS A 159 10.62 -24.01 4.23
N GLU A 160 9.39 -23.51 4.18
CA GLU A 160 9.07 -22.11 4.47
C GLU A 160 8.72 -21.91 5.95
N ILE A 161 8.01 -22.90 6.52
CA ILE A 161 7.59 -22.85 7.92
C ILE A 161 7.66 -24.25 8.53
N SER A 162 8.47 -24.40 9.57
CA SER A 162 8.66 -25.69 10.25
C SER A 162 7.46 -26.01 11.14
N ASN A 163 6.34 -26.41 10.52
CA ASN A 163 5.10 -26.71 11.22
C ASN A 163 4.17 -27.61 10.41
N ASP A 164 3.85 -28.80 10.97
CA ASP A 164 2.98 -29.81 10.35
C ASP A 164 1.48 -29.45 10.32
N TYR A 165 1.09 -28.35 10.95
CA TYR A 165 -0.31 -27.90 10.96
C TYR A 165 -0.78 -27.47 9.58
N TYR A 166 0.09 -26.84 8.80
CA TYR A 166 -0.24 -26.37 7.46
C TYR A 166 -0.03 -27.44 6.41
N LYS A 167 -0.98 -27.56 5.50
CA LYS A 167 -1.06 -28.65 4.50
C LYS A 167 -0.73 -28.19 3.08
N GLY A 168 -0.31 -26.97 2.91
CA GLY A 168 0.07 -26.33 1.65
C GLY A 168 -0.08 -24.83 1.72
N GLY A 169 0.33 -24.14 0.66
CA GLY A 169 0.33 -22.68 0.61
C GLY A 169 0.36 -22.12 -0.79
N MET A 170 0.36 -20.78 -0.84
CA MET A 170 0.60 -20.01 -2.04
C MET A 170 1.65 -18.94 -1.71
N LEU A 171 2.76 -18.95 -2.43
CA LEU A 171 3.77 -17.92 -2.36
C LEU A 171 3.47 -16.82 -3.38
N VAL A 172 3.45 -15.60 -2.91
CA VAL A 172 3.28 -14.38 -3.69
C VAL A 172 4.61 -13.67 -3.74
N HIS A 173 5.32 -13.75 -4.86
CA HIS A 173 6.63 -13.13 -4.98
C HIS A 173 6.56 -11.60 -5.03
N ASP A 174 5.50 -11.04 -5.62
CA ASP A 174 5.26 -9.60 -5.69
C ASP A 174 4.60 -9.08 -4.41
N ALA A 175 5.30 -9.23 -3.30
CA ALA A 175 4.92 -8.69 -2.00
C ALA A 175 6.17 -8.27 -1.22
N ALA A 176 6.01 -7.25 -0.39
CA ALA A 176 7.10 -6.62 0.32
C ALA A 176 6.66 -6.12 1.69
N SER A 177 7.62 -5.70 2.49
CA SER A 177 7.43 -4.88 3.68
C SER A 177 8.10 -3.51 3.50
N ILE A 178 7.55 -2.50 4.15
CA ILE A 178 8.06 -1.13 4.16
C ILE A 178 7.89 -0.55 5.56
N HIS A 179 8.74 0.37 5.95
CA HIS A 179 8.58 1.09 7.21
C HIS A 179 7.57 2.25 7.03
N PRO A 180 6.34 2.15 7.57
CA PRO A 180 5.26 3.08 7.23
C PRO A 180 5.60 4.54 7.49
N SER A 181 6.15 4.88 8.66
CA SER A 181 6.43 6.28 8.98
C SER A 181 7.61 6.85 8.19
N LEU A 182 8.60 6.04 7.83
CA LEU A 182 9.69 6.48 6.95
C LEU A 182 9.21 6.66 5.51
N PHE A 183 8.34 5.80 5.01
CA PHE A 183 7.71 6.00 3.71
C PHE A 183 6.82 7.24 3.68
N TYR A 184 6.06 7.48 4.75
CA TYR A 184 5.31 8.73 4.92
C TYR A 184 6.24 9.95 4.87
N LYS A 185 7.33 9.94 5.66
CA LYS A 185 8.35 11.00 5.66
C LYS A 185 8.94 11.24 4.28
N PHE A 186 9.23 10.17 3.54
CA PHE A 186 9.74 10.25 2.18
C PHE A 186 8.78 11.00 1.26
N LEU A 187 7.50 10.63 1.26
CA LEU A 187 6.46 11.30 0.47
C LEU A 187 6.24 12.75 0.93
N LEU A 188 6.17 12.98 2.25
CA LEU A 188 6.02 14.33 2.80
C LEU A 188 7.17 15.25 2.38
N ASN A 189 8.41 14.78 2.47
CA ASN A 189 9.57 15.55 2.02
C ASN A 189 9.49 15.87 0.53
N LYS A 190 8.97 14.96 -0.30
CA LYS A 190 8.74 15.19 -1.72
C LYS A 190 7.68 16.28 -1.94
N ALA A 191 6.57 16.23 -1.20
CA ALA A 191 5.50 17.22 -1.24
C ALA A 191 5.98 18.60 -0.76
N LEU A 192 6.75 18.67 0.32
CA LEU A 192 7.28 19.95 0.85
C LEU A 192 8.28 20.66 -0.07
N ARG A 193 8.88 19.97 -1.01
CA ARG A 193 9.70 20.58 -2.07
C ARG A 193 8.87 21.25 -3.16
N CYS A 194 7.59 20.98 -3.22
CA CYS A 194 6.65 21.64 -4.11
C CYS A 194 6.14 22.95 -3.50
N LYS A 195 5.52 23.81 -4.32
CA LYS A 195 4.82 25.01 -3.85
C LYS A 195 3.45 24.63 -3.27
N LEU A 196 3.45 23.86 -2.18
CA LEU A 196 2.26 23.37 -1.50
C LEU A 196 1.96 24.22 -0.28
N ASP A 197 0.74 24.76 -0.19
CA ASP A 197 0.22 25.37 1.01
C ASP A 197 -0.36 24.28 1.93
N ILE A 198 -0.03 24.31 3.22
CA ILE A 198 -0.50 23.36 4.24
C ILE A 198 -1.10 24.11 5.42
N PHE A 199 -2.27 23.67 5.84
CA PHE A 199 -3.01 24.25 6.97
C PHE A 199 -3.61 23.17 7.90
#